data_563707bfdc29985da9fbeb1b6dda91dc
#
_entry.id   563707bfdc29985da9fbeb1b6dda91dc
#
_cell.length_a   1.000
_cell.length_b   1.000
_cell.length_c   1.000
_cell.angle_alpha   90.00
_cell.angle_beta   90.00
_cell.angle_gamma   90.00
#
_symmetry.space_group_name_H-M   'P 1'
#
loop_
_entity.id
_entity.type
_entity.pdbx_description
1 polymer ?
#
loop_
_entity_poly.entity_id
_entity_poly.type
_entity_poly.pdbx_seq_one_letter_code
_entity_poly.pdbx_strand_id
1 'polypeptide(L)'
;MLEKAIPGVPGEDYPIYAEVPESGFTCDGQVDGGYYADPEAECQVFHICTADGAGGLSQYSFLCPNGTLFNQNYFICDWWFNFDCSTAEELYSLNDEIAAERDALASDGLGTYGGQPEYGAPAEYSGDAPVYEGAVTPSRRGRGRRISGSRRNGRRQSKGRRGSKRG
;
A
#
# COMPACT_ATOMS: atom_id res chain seq x y z
N MET A 1 -1.68 -25.22 -10.51
CA MET A 1 -1.08 -25.75 -9.26
C MET A 1 -1.84 -25.35 -7.99
N LEU A 2 -2.72 -24.36 -8.04
CA LEU A 2 -3.61 -23.97 -6.93
C LEU A 2 -4.56 -25.11 -6.52
N GLU A 3 -5.13 -25.83 -7.47
CA GLU A 3 -6.05 -26.95 -7.25
C GLU A 3 -5.50 -28.08 -6.34
N LYS A 4 -4.18 -28.17 -6.18
CA LYS A 4 -3.54 -29.14 -5.29
C LYS A 4 -3.29 -28.62 -3.87
N ALA A 5 -3.30 -27.31 -3.70
CA ALA A 5 -2.96 -26.64 -2.47
C ALA A 5 -4.18 -26.11 -1.72
N ILE A 6 -5.27 -25.79 -2.45
CA ILE A 6 -6.48 -25.17 -1.93
C ILE A 6 -7.66 -26.00 -2.40
N PRO A 7 -8.61 -26.38 -1.52
CA PRO A 7 -9.83 -27.07 -1.95
C PRO A 7 -10.63 -26.18 -2.89
N GLY A 8 -11.32 -26.77 -3.86
CA GLY A 8 -12.13 -26.09 -4.86
C GLY A 8 -11.44 -25.90 -6.21
N VAL A 9 -12.21 -25.51 -7.19
CA VAL A 9 -11.79 -25.30 -8.58
C VAL A 9 -11.62 -23.80 -8.84
N PRO A 10 -10.41 -23.33 -9.20
CA PRO A 10 -10.20 -21.93 -9.54
C PRO A 10 -11.09 -21.45 -10.68
N GLY A 11 -11.78 -20.33 -10.49
CA GLY A 11 -12.71 -19.75 -11.45
C GLY A 11 -14.12 -20.37 -11.46
N GLU A 12 -14.37 -21.40 -10.64
CA GLU A 12 -15.68 -21.99 -10.42
C GLU A 12 -16.12 -21.82 -8.96
N ASP A 13 -15.29 -22.24 -8.01
CA ASP A 13 -15.59 -22.17 -6.59
C ASP A 13 -15.09 -20.85 -5.95
N TYR A 14 -14.08 -20.24 -6.54
CA TYR A 14 -13.54 -18.97 -6.11
C TYR A 14 -12.94 -18.17 -7.28
N PRO A 15 -12.96 -16.82 -7.22
CA PRO A 15 -12.44 -15.99 -8.29
C PRO A 15 -10.91 -16.04 -8.40
N ILE A 16 -10.40 -15.75 -9.60
CA ILE A 16 -8.96 -15.72 -9.90
C ILE A 16 -8.59 -14.48 -10.70
N TYR A 17 -8.96 -13.31 -10.23
CA TYR A 17 -8.62 -12.06 -10.90
C TYR A 17 -7.10 -11.84 -10.91
N ALA A 18 -6.57 -11.39 -12.05
CA ALA A 18 -5.19 -10.98 -12.21
C ALA A 18 -5.00 -9.48 -11.97
N GLU A 19 -6.06 -8.71 -12.20
CA GLU A 19 -6.12 -7.26 -12.01
C GLU A 19 -7.44 -6.91 -11.34
N VAL A 20 -7.50 -5.76 -10.68
CA VAL A 20 -8.74 -5.26 -10.08
C VAL A 20 -9.75 -4.97 -11.20
N PRO A 21 -10.89 -5.66 -11.27
CA PRO A 21 -11.94 -5.34 -12.22
C PRO A 21 -12.59 -4.00 -11.86
N GLU A 22 -13.24 -3.38 -12.84
CA GLU A 22 -14.10 -2.23 -12.57
C GLU A 22 -15.36 -2.70 -11.86
N SER A 23 -15.75 -2.01 -10.79
CA SER A 23 -16.97 -2.25 -10.05
C SER A 23 -17.70 -0.95 -9.77
N GLY A 24 -18.95 -1.06 -9.36
CA GLY A 24 -19.76 0.09 -8.96
C GLY A 24 -19.46 0.63 -7.56
N PHE A 25 -18.49 0.07 -6.84
CA PHE A 25 -18.14 0.52 -5.50
C PHE A 25 -17.62 1.96 -5.50
N THR A 26 -18.07 2.75 -4.54
CA THR A 26 -17.58 4.12 -4.28
C THR A 26 -17.39 4.35 -2.80
N CYS A 27 -16.46 5.23 -2.43
CA CYS A 27 -16.27 5.65 -1.04
C CYS A 27 -17.29 6.70 -0.56
N ASP A 28 -18.27 7.07 -1.38
CA ASP A 28 -19.28 8.05 -1.02
C ASP A 28 -20.13 7.55 0.15
N GLY A 29 -20.13 8.31 1.26
CA GLY A 29 -20.85 7.95 2.47
C GLY A 29 -20.20 6.86 3.32
N GLN A 30 -19.00 6.44 2.98
CA GLN A 30 -18.21 5.48 3.76
C GLN A 30 -17.37 6.19 4.84
N VAL A 31 -16.76 5.42 5.74
CA VAL A 31 -15.92 5.96 6.83
C VAL A 31 -14.46 6.09 6.41
N ASP A 32 -13.84 7.16 6.91
CA ASP A 32 -12.39 7.34 6.76
C ASP A 32 -11.61 6.21 7.45
N GLY A 33 -10.70 5.59 6.72
CA GLY A 33 -9.96 4.42 7.16
C GLY A 33 -10.75 3.11 7.10
N GLY A 34 -11.93 3.09 6.47
CA GLY A 34 -12.76 1.90 6.32
C GLY A 34 -12.25 0.94 5.25
N TYR A 35 -12.50 -0.36 5.46
CA TYR A 35 -12.17 -1.47 4.56
C TYR A 35 -13.44 -2.16 4.10
N TYR A 36 -13.59 -2.37 2.81
CA TYR A 36 -14.84 -2.83 2.21
C TYR A 36 -14.57 -3.93 1.19
N ALA A 37 -15.04 -5.15 1.46
CA ALA A 37 -15.05 -6.23 0.48
C ALA A 37 -15.97 -5.85 -0.69
N ASP A 38 -15.61 -6.20 -1.91
CA ASP A 38 -16.38 -5.91 -3.11
C ASP A 38 -17.17 -7.14 -3.57
N PRO A 39 -18.50 -7.19 -3.37
CA PRO A 39 -19.33 -8.32 -3.82
C PRO A 39 -19.37 -8.47 -5.34
N GLU A 40 -19.25 -7.39 -6.13
CA GLU A 40 -19.24 -7.46 -7.60
C GLU A 40 -17.97 -8.17 -8.11
N ALA A 41 -16.89 -8.11 -7.34
CA ALA A 41 -15.66 -8.85 -7.59
C ALA A 41 -15.52 -10.10 -6.70
N GLU A 42 -16.67 -10.67 -6.29
CA GLU A 42 -16.74 -11.89 -5.47
C GLU A 42 -15.85 -11.84 -4.21
N CYS A 43 -15.69 -10.64 -3.63
CA CYS A 43 -14.84 -10.35 -2.47
C CYS A 43 -13.36 -10.70 -2.63
N GLN A 44 -12.88 -11.03 -3.81
CA GLN A 44 -11.42 -11.08 -4.04
C GLN A 44 -10.82 -9.67 -4.08
N VAL A 45 -11.62 -8.65 -4.41
CA VAL A 45 -11.25 -7.25 -4.29
C VAL A 45 -11.77 -6.68 -2.99
N PHE A 46 -11.01 -5.79 -2.39
CA PHE A 46 -11.46 -4.92 -1.32
C PHE A 46 -10.97 -3.48 -1.54
N HIS A 47 -11.71 -2.55 -1.00
CA HIS A 47 -11.43 -1.14 -1.12
C HIS A 47 -11.11 -0.54 0.24
N ILE A 48 -10.21 0.43 0.24
CA ILE A 48 -9.89 1.25 1.41
C ILE A 48 -10.30 2.67 1.08
N CYS A 49 -11.10 3.27 1.94
CA CYS A 49 -11.54 4.66 1.85
C CYS A 49 -10.75 5.50 2.85
N THR A 50 -10.05 6.52 2.39
CA THR A 50 -9.25 7.40 3.25
C THR A 50 -9.52 8.86 2.94
N ALA A 51 -9.49 9.74 3.96
CA ALA A 51 -9.67 11.17 3.76
C ALA A 51 -8.68 11.73 2.75
N ASP A 52 -9.17 12.50 1.79
CA ASP A 52 -8.39 13.13 0.72
C ASP A 52 -7.82 14.52 1.11
N GLY A 53 -8.16 15.01 2.32
CA GLY A 53 -7.77 16.33 2.80
C GLY A 53 -8.59 17.48 2.22
N ALA A 54 -9.51 17.23 1.29
CA ALA A 54 -10.40 18.20 0.67
C ALA A 54 -11.86 18.08 1.14
N GLY A 55 -12.13 17.18 2.08
CA GLY A 55 -13.47 16.92 2.63
C GLY A 55 -14.18 15.74 1.99
N GLY A 56 -13.50 14.97 1.15
CA GLY A 56 -13.94 13.73 0.53
C GLY A 56 -13.08 12.53 0.95
N LEU A 57 -13.34 11.40 0.30
CA LEU A 57 -12.59 10.17 0.50
C LEU A 57 -11.94 9.73 -0.82
N SER A 58 -10.68 9.34 -0.75
CA SER A 58 -9.97 8.64 -1.83
C SER A 58 -10.19 7.15 -1.69
N GLN A 59 -10.38 6.47 -2.82
CA GLN A 59 -10.56 5.03 -2.91
C GLN A 59 -9.27 4.36 -3.39
N TYR A 60 -8.86 3.33 -2.69
CA TYR A 60 -7.76 2.43 -3.07
C TYR A 60 -8.29 1.01 -3.14
N SER A 61 -7.99 0.31 -4.22
CA SER A 61 -8.51 -1.02 -4.49
C SER A 61 -7.38 -2.03 -4.53
N PHE A 62 -7.58 -3.19 -3.91
CA PHE A 62 -6.59 -4.24 -3.74
C PHE A 62 -7.19 -5.60 -4.04
N LEU A 63 -6.33 -6.53 -4.49
CA LEU A 63 -6.68 -7.92 -4.69
C LEU A 63 -6.15 -8.78 -3.54
N CYS A 64 -7.01 -9.66 -3.03
CA CYS A 64 -6.58 -10.79 -2.23
C CYS A 64 -5.88 -11.83 -3.12
N PRO A 65 -4.90 -12.57 -2.61
CA PRO A 65 -4.29 -13.68 -3.35
C PRO A 65 -5.33 -14.71 -3.83
N ASN A 66 -5.08 -15.33 -4.98
CA ASN A 66 -5.98 -16.35 -5.51
C ASN A 66 -6.24 -17.47 -4.50
N GLY A 67 -7.51 -17.81 -4.32
CA GLY A 67 -7.98 -18.75 -3.30
C GLY A 67 -8.30 -18.11 -1.95
N THR A 68 -8.17 -16.78 -1.84
CA THR A 68 -8.59 -16.02 -0.68
C THR A 68 -9.60 -14.94 -1.07
N LEU A 69 -10.47 -14.57 -0.14
CA LEU A 69 -11.43 -13.49 -0.23
C LEU A 69 -11.22 -12.54 0.94
N PHE A 70 -11.58 -11.28 0.75
CA PHE A 70 -11.55 -10.33 1.86
C PHE A 70 -12.67 -10.64 2.84
N ASN A 71 -12.30 -11.10 4.02
CA ASN A 71 -13.23 -11.42 5.10
C ASN A 71 -13.58 -10.15 5.87
N GLN A 72 -14.78 -9.63 5.62
CA GLN A 72 -15.27 -8.39 6.23
C GLN A 72 -15.42 -8.47 7.75
N ASN A 73 -15.54 -9.65 8.35
CA ASN A 73 -15.62 -9.80 9.80
C ASN A 73 -14.30 -9.45 10.50
N TYR A 74 -13.17 -9.70 9.84
CA TYR A 74 -11.85 -9.58 10.44
C TYR A 74 -10.91 -8.62 9.70
N PHE A 75 -11.37 -8.02 8.58
CA PHE A 75 -10.59 -7.12 7.73
C PHE A 75 -9.28 -7.73 7.23
N ILE A 76 -9.31 -9.00 6.83
CA ILE A 76 -8.18 -9.75 6.29
C ILE A 76 -8.57 -10.51 5.02
N CYS A 77 -7.59 -10.82 4.16
CA CYS A 77 -7.76 -11.86 3.16
C CYS A 77 -7.69 -13.23 3.82
N ASP A 78 -8.77 -14.00 3.74
CA ASP A 78 -8.91 -15.32 4.33
C ASP A 78 -9.26 -16.35 3.26
N TRP A 79 -9.11 -17.64 3.56
CA TRP A 79 -9.46 -18.69 2.61
C TRP A 79 -10.90 -18.54 2.13
N TRP A 80 -11.13 -18.77 0.83
CA TRP A 80 -12.43 -18.55 0.20
C TRP A 80 -13.60 -19.27 0.90
N PHE A 81 -13.34 -20.44 1.48
CA PHE A 81 -14.34 -21.24 2.20
C PHE A 81 -14.60 -20.78 3.64
N ASN A 82 -13.87 -19.79 4.16
CA ASN A 82 -14.04 -19.23 5.50
C ASN A 82 -14.96 -18.00 5.54
N PHE A 83 -15.34 -17.47 4.38
CA PHE A 83 -16.14 -16.26 4.28
C PHE A 83 -17.22 -16.38 3.21
N ASP A 84 -18.43 -15.97 3.55
CA ASP A 84 -19.55 -15.86 2.60
C ASP A 84 -19.65 -14.42 2.09
N CYS A 85 -19.23 -14.19 0.84
CA CYS A 85 -19.21 -12.88 0.22
C CYS A 85 -20.60 -12.22 0.14
N SER A 86 -21.69 -13.00 0.11
CA SER A 86 -23.04 -12.46 0.09
C SER A 86 -23.41 -11.65 1.33
N THR A 87 -22.68 -11.83 2.43
CA THR A 87 -22.88 -11.11 3.70
C THR A 87 -22.02 -9.85 3.83
N ALA A 88 -21.15 -9.58 2.87
CA ALA A 88 -20.15 -8.53 2.96
C ALA A 88 -20.75 -7.14 3.24
N GLU A 89 -21.78 -6.75 2.48
CA GLU A 89 -22.40 -5.43 2.62
C GLU A 89 -23.07 -5.21 3.99
N GLU A 90 -23.66 -6.28 4.55
CA GLU A 90 -24.27 -6.21 5.88
C GLU A 90 -23.24 -5.96 6.99
N LEU A 91 -22.00 -6.38 6.72
CA LEU A 91 -20.88 -6.24 7.65
C LEU A 91 -20.10 -4.93 7.49
N TYR A 92 -20.46 -4.07 6.53
CA TYR A 92 -19.81 -2.76 6.36
C TYR A 92 -19.94 -1.89 7.60
N SER A 93 -21.03 -2.05 8.37
CA SER A 93 -21.26 -1.34 9.63
C SER A 93 -20.18 -1.59 10.69
N LEU A 94 -19.38 -2.67 10.59
CA LEU A 94 -18.25 -2.88 11.48
C LEU A 94 -17.19 -1.78 11.34
N ASN A 95 -17.09 -1.14 10.17
CA ASN A 95 -16.23 0.03 9.99
C ASN A 95 -16.69 1.22 10.83
N ASP A 96 -18.01 1.43 10.92
CA ASP A 96 -18.60 2.50 11.74
C ASP A 96 -18.33 2.28 13.23
N GLU A 97 -18.42 1.03 13.69
CA GLU A 97 -18.14 0.67 15.08
C GLU A 97 -16.67 0.96 15.45
N ILE A 98 -15.74 0.54 14.58
CA ILE A 98 -14.29 0.79 14.77
C ILE A 98 -13.99 2.29 14.73
N ALA A 99 -14.62 3.04 13.82
CA ALA A 99 -14.44 4.47 13.73
C ALA A 99 -14.95 5.18 14.99
N ALA A 100 -16.10 4.77 15.51
CA ALA A 100 -16.65 5.31 16.74
C ALA A 100 -15.77 5.03 17.97
N GLU A 101 -15.21 3.83 18.07
CA GLU A 101 -14.24 3.48 19.12
C GLU A 101 -12.96 4.33 19.03
N ARG A 102 -12.43 4.51 17.83
CA ARG A 102 -11.26 5.35 17.58
C ARG A 102 -11.51 6.79 18.00
N ASP A 103 -12.66 7.36 17.64
CA ASP A 103 -13.01 8.72 17.95
C ASP A 103 -13.26 8.91 19.47
N ALA A 104 -13.84 7.93 20.13
CA ALA A 104 -14.01 7.93 21.58
C ALA A 104 -12.65 7.93 22.31
N LEU A 105 -11.71 7.09 21.88
CA LEU A 105 -10.36 7.05 22.44
C LEU A 105 -9.59 8.36 22.21
N ALA A 106 -9.79 9.00 21.05
CA ALA A 106 -9.17 10.28 20.74
C ALA A 106 -9.73 11.41 21.63
N SER A 107 -11.03 11.38 21.95
CA SER A 107 -11.68 12.38 22.80
C SER A 107 -11.28 12.25 24.29
N ASP A 108 -10.99 11.05 24.77
CA ASP A 108 -10.55 10.79 26.15
C ASP A 108 -9.07 11.12 26.41
N GLY A 109 -8.36 11.68 25.42
CA GLY A 109 -6.96 12.07 25.56
C GLY A 109 -5.98 10.89 25.62
N LEU A 110 -6.46 9.66 25.46
CA LEU A 110 -5.63 8.44 25.36
C LEU A 110 -5.17 8.16 23.92
N GLY A 111 -5.63 8.95 22.96
CA GLY A 111 -5.39 8.78 21.53
C GLY A 111 -4.14 9.45 21.00
N THR A 112 -3.16 9.83 21.82
CA THR A 112 -1.86 10.25 21.32
C THR A 112 -0.93 9.06 21.15
N TYR A 113 -1.28 8.15 20.24
CA TYR A 113 -0.28 7.24 19.64
C TYR A 113 0.53 8.04 18.59
N GLY A 114 1.05 9.17 19.01
CA GLY A 114 2.05 9.98 18.31
C GLY A 114 3.33 10.06 19.12
N GLY A 115 3.49 9.21 20.12
CA GLY A 115 4.76 8.93 20.75
C GLY A 115 5.49 7.93 19.88
N GLN A 116 6.50 8.38 19.13
CA GLN A 116 7.58 7.48 18.74
C GLN A 116 7.97 6.71 20.02
N PRO A 117 8.10 5.38 19.98
CA PRO A 117 8.78 4.70 21.04
C PRO A 117 10.17 5.36 21.10
N GLU A 118 10.44 6.12 22.17
CA GLU A 118 11.82 6.39 22.52
C GLU A 118 12.44 5.00 22.68
N TYR A 119 13.14 4.59 21.64
CA TYR A 119 14.14 3.56 21.79
C TYR A 119 15.09 4.10 22.81
N GLY A 120 14.90 3.72 24.07
CA GLY A 120 15.85 3.97 25.13
C GLY A 120 17.21 3.63 24.57
N ALA A 121 18.13 4.59 24.66
CA ALA A 121 19.51 4.38 24.30
C ALA A 121 19.93 3.01 24.83
N PRO A 122 20.59 2.16 24.02
CA PRO A 122 21.04 0.86 24.50
C PRO A 122 21.89 1.10 25.73
N ALA A 123 21.49 0.48 26.85
CA ALA A 123 22.30 0.41 28.04
C ALA A 123 23.70 0.03 27.59
N GLU A 124 24.70 0.81 27.98
CA GLU A 124 26.09 0.49 27.74
C GLU A 124 26.36 -0.94 28.20
N TYR A 125 26.44 -1.84 27.24
CA TYR A 125 26.90 -3.19 27.48
C TYR A 125 28.43 -3.13 27.61
N SER A 126 28.91 -2.88 28.80
CA SER A 126 30.30 -3.11 29.17
C SER A 126 30.50 -4.62 29.38
N GLY A 127 30.76 -5.30 28.30
CA GLY A 127 31.11 -6.72 28.28
C GLY A 127 32.22 -6.93 27.27
N ASP A 128 33.37 -7.34 27.78
CA ASP A 128 34.57 -7.67 27.01
C ASP A 128 34.23 -8.52 25.77
N ALA A 129 34.44 -7.96 24.59
CA ALA A 129 34.39 -8.72 23.35
C ALA A 129 35.72 -9.44 23.18
N PRO A 130 35.74 -10.73 22.84
CA PRO A 130 36.97 -11.42 22.52
C PRO A 130 37.55 -10.86 21.24
N VAL A 131 38.80 -10.44 21.33
CA VAL A 131 39.63 -9.96 20.21
C VAL A 131 39.86 -11.14 19.24
N TYR A 132 39.25 -11.07 18.05
CA TYR A 132 39.62 -11.94 16.94
C TYR A 132 40.78 -11.28 16.19
N GLU A 133 41.98 -11.77 16.48
CA GLU A 133 43.17 -11.48 15.66
C GLU A 133 43.07 -12.27 14.34
N GLY A 134 43.16 -11.57 13.23
CA GLY A 134 43.57 -12.15 11.96
C GLY A 134 42.62 -12.00 10.80
N ALA A 135 42.75 -10.89 10.07
CA ALA A 135 42.65 -10.91 8.62
C ALA A 135 43.29 -9.65 8.04
N VAL A 136 44.35 -9.91 7.34
CA VAL A 136 45.24 -9.08 6.56
C VAL A 136 44.52 -8.18 5.56
N THR A 137 44.77 -6.89 5.61
CA THR A 137 44.42 -5.94 4.52
C THR A 137 45.43 -5.99 3.40
N PRO A 138 45.01 -5.97 2.14
CA PRO A 138 45.87 -5.43 1.08
C PRO A 138 45.43 -3.99 0.74
N SER A 139 46.34 -3.11 1.03
CA SER A 139 46.45 -1.77 0.49
C SER A 139 46.44 -1.77 -1.05
N ARG A 140 45.56 -0.96 -1.67
CA ARG A 140 45.81 -0.50 -3.04
C ARG A 140 45.62 1.00 -3.16
N ARG A 141 46.72 1.68 -3.21
CA ARG A 141 46.93 3.04 -3.75
C ARG A 141 46.61 3.01 -5.26
N GLY A 142 45.96 4.04 -5.72
CA GLY A 142 45.79 4.34 -7.15
C GLY A 142 45.12 5.69 -7.31
N ARG A 143 45.87 6.71 -7.19
CA ARG A 143 46.22 7.79 -8.15
C ARG A 143 45.11 8.23 -9.07
N GLY A 144 44.81 9.48 -8.87
CA GLY A 144 44.03 10.44 -9.55
C GLY A 144 44.15 10.53 -11.08
N ARG A 145 43.09 11.08 -11.64
CA ARG A 145 43.18 11.93 -12.82
C ARG A 145 42.00 12.91 -12.84
N ARG A 146 42.37 14.17 -12.64
CA ARG A 146 41.55 15.33 -13.02
C ARG A 146 41.57 15.38 -14.56
N ILE A 147 40.43 15.56 -15.16
CA ILE A 147 40.36 16.12 -16.51
C ILE A 147 39.30 17.23 -16.46
N SER A 148 39.82 18.43 -16.59
CA SER A 148 39.13 19.66 -16.90
C SER A 148 38.98 19.77 -18.43
N GLY A 149 37.89 20.39 -18.88
CA GLY A 149 37.72 20.78 -20.26
C GLY A 149 36.23 20.93 -20.54
N SER A 150 35.78 22.06 -20.54
CA SER A 150 35.79 23.21 -21.42
C SER A 150 34.49 23.34 -22.23
N ARG A 151 33.79 24.37 -21.88
CA ARG A 151 32.81 25.18 -22.63
C ARG A 151 32.68 24.87 -24.14
N ARG A 152 31.45 24.83 -24.62
CA ARG A 152 31.09 25.64 -25.80
C ARG A 152 29.58 25.93 -25.90
N ASN A 153 29.33 27.21 -25.97
CA ASN A 153 28.17 27.94 -26.45
C ASN A 153 27.68 27.42 -27.83
N GLY A 154 26.39 27.42 -28.02
CA GLY A 154 25.78 27.19 -29.30
C GLY A 154 24.37 27.78 -29.35
N ARG A 155 24.33 29.10 -29.40
CA ARG A 155 23.13 29.91 -29.73
C ARG A 155 22.84 29.78 -31.22
N ARG A 156 21.67 29.31 -31.61
CA ARG A 156 21.11 29.66 -32.94
C ARG A 156 19.61 29.86 -32.87
N GLN A 157 19.28 31.09 -33.15
CA GLN A 157 17.98 31.60 -33.59
C GLN A 157 17.69 31.15 -35.05
N SER A 158 16.43 30.98 -35.38
CA SER A 158 15.78 31.48 -36.62
C SER A 158 14.31 31.05 -36.54
N LYS A 159 13.42 32.06 -36.46
CA LYS A 159 12.62 32.61 -37.56
C LYS A 159 11.84 31.49 -38.28
N GLY A 160 10.54 31.33 -38.10
CA GLY A 160 9.54 32.32 -38.58
C GLY A 160 8.95 31.82 -39.88
N ARG A 161 7.65 31.48 -39.91
CA ARG A 161 6.82 31.81 -41.08
C ARG A 161 5.33 31.60 -40.78
N ARG A 162 4.64 32.69 -41.05
CA ARG A 162 3.20 32.85 -41.18
C ARG A 162 2.70 32.15 -42.45
N GLY A 163 1.44 31.78 -42.43
CA GLY A 163 0.63 31.47 -43.61
C GLY A 163 -0.69 30.90 -43.13
N SER A 164 -1.67 31.55 -42.89
CA SER A 164 -2.70 32.30 -43.61
C SER A 164 -3.42 31.46 -44.67
N LYS A 165 -4.71 31.34 -44.42
CA LYS A 165 -5.88 31.38 -45.33
C LYS A 165 -6.53 30.06 -45.78
N ARG A 166 -7.81 30.02 -45.38
CA ARG A 166 -9.02 29.79 -46.18
C ARG A 166 -9.38 28.36 -46.61
N GLY A 167 -10.61 28.12 -46.27
CA GLY A 167 -11.51 27.17 -46.88
C GLY A 167 -12.65 26.90 -45.94
#